data_a040abad9305d01175757e5fceffeae2
#
_entry.id   a040abad9305d01175757e5fceffeae2
#
_cell.length_a   1.000
_cell.length_b   1.000
_cell.length_c   1.000
_cell.angle_alpha   90.00
_cell.angle_beta   90.00
_cell.angle_gamma   90.00
#
_symmetry.space_group_name_H-M   'P 1'
#
loop_
_entity.id
_entity.type
_entity.pdbx_description
1 polymer ?
#
loop_
_entity_poly.entity_id
_entity_poly.type
_entity_poly.pdbx_seq_one_letter_code
_entity_poly.pdbx_strand_id
1 'polypeptide(L)'
;MQCLLELLRGQGGDRAIEDAEWETVLALAQAEHVLPWVVARARSQQVPLSPAIASRLNEIEREAAITAFYWSAELQGVLRAFERAGLKAVPLKGPLLAERLYGATALRVSYDLDLLVAKADMARAGDALKAIGFTSGVPDDYHCQWYRKGTTVELHHDVENPLAFNFRVEGALRRALSADFQGQPCRQLAADDELLYLCLHAVRHRFERLSLIVDLQLAFQKLTGGEDGFQLRPEVAGLASLLTLGLAMARRLQPDLALTLQPPAAPARTRHLEGLADRLWNRLLTEPGQPPDWRALHAFYLELELPGWPRLGPRLRHLRILLGRVIEPDYAFAAKLGFYRTWQVRMLRPLRLLSRVPRR
;
A
#
# COMPACT_ATOMS: atom_id res chain seq x y z
N MET A 1 0.12 -21.42 -7.52
CA MET A 1 -0.44 -20.13 -7.92
C MET A 1 -1.89 -20.23 -8.44
N GLN A 2 -2.21 -21.10 -9.40
CA GLN A 2 -3.56 -21.19 -9.98
C GLN A 2 -4.64 -21.43 -8.91
N CYS A 3 -4.47 -22.43 -8.04
CA CYS A 3 -5.39 -22.72 -6.95
C CYS A 3 -5.58 -21.55 -5.98
N LEU A 4 -4.50 -20.84 -5.64
CA LEU A 4 -4.56 -19.62 -4.81
C LEU A 4 -5.45 -18.56 -5.45
N LEU A 5 -5.31 -18.32 -6.77
CA LEU A 5 -6.14 -17.35 -7.48
C LEU A 5 -7.62 -17.77 -7.56
N GLU A 6 -7.89 -19.06 -7.74
CA GLU A 6 -9.25 -19.60 -7.73
C GLU A 6 -9.94 -19.36 -6.38
N LEU A 7 -9.25 -19.61 -5.27
CA LEU A 7 -9.75 -19.31 -3.92
C LEU A 7 -10.02 -17.80 -3.75
N LEU A 8 -9.10 -16.94 -4.15
CA LEU A 8 -9.26 -15.49 -4.05
C LEU A 8 -10.44 -14.98 -4.89
N ARG A 9 -10.68 -15.57 -6.07
CA ARG A 9 -11.80 -15.25 -6.96
C ARG A 9 -13.16 -15.77 -6.49
N GLY A 10 -13.20 -16.68 -5.52
CA GLY A 10 -14.43 -17.33 -5.11
C GLY A 10 -14.83 -18.54 -5.96
N GLN A 11 -13.88 -19.15 -6.62
CA GLN A 11 -14.07 -20.27 -7.57
C GLN A 11 -13.54 -21.61 -7.04
N GLY A 12 -13.22 -21.70 -5.74
CA GLY A 12 -12.61 -22.89 -5.13
C GLY A 12 -13.60 -23.94 -4.60
N GLY A 13 -14.92 -23.62 -4.53
CA GLY A 13 -15.91 -24.42 -3.78
C GLY A 13 -16.10 -25.88 -4.27
N ASP A 14 -15.99 -26.13 -5.57
CA ASP A 14 -16.30 -27.44 -6.18
C ASP A 14 -15.05 -28.33 -6.34
N ARG A 15 -13.87 -27.84 -5.95
CA ARG A 15 -12.63 -28.56 -6.13
C ARG A 15 -12.13 -29.18 -4.83
N ALA A 16 -11.92 -30.51 -4.83
CA ALA A 16 -11.11 -31.15 -3.81
C ALA A 16 -9.64 -30.78 -4.02
N ILE A 17 -9.03 -30.15 -3.02
CA ILE A 17 -7.62 -29.75 -3.01
C ILE A 17 -6.88 -30.77 -2.15
N GLU A 18 -5.85 -31.42 -2.70
CA GLU A 18 -5.02 -32.37 -1.96
C GLU A 18 -4.18 -31.68 -0.87
N ASP A 19 -3.85 -32.37 0.22
CA ASP A 19 -3.11 -31.81 1.35
C ASP A 19 -1.76 -31.19 0.91
N ALA A 20 -1.03 -31.85 0.00
CA ALA A 20 0.23 -31.33 -0.53
C ALA A 20 0.05 -30.04 -1.36
N GLU A 21 -1.07 -29.91 -2.09
CA GLU A 21 -1.43 -28.70 -2.80
C GLU A 21 -1.82 -27.58 -1.82
N TRP A 22 -2.54 -27.91 -0.73
CA TRP A 22 -2.86 -26.98 0.36
C TRP A 22 -1.60 -26.39 0.98
N GLU A 23 -0.59 -27.19 1.32
CA GLU A 23 0.68 -26.68 1.88
C GLU A 23 1.34 -25.66 0.92
N THR A 24 1.31 -25.95 -0.38
CA THR A 24 1.81 -25.02 -1.40
C THR A 24 0.99 -23.73 -1.44
N VAL A 25 -0.35 -23.81 -1.40
CA VAL A 25 -1.25 -22.66 -1.40
C VAL A 25 -1.02 -21.78 -0.17
N LEU A 26 -0.91 -22.39 1.02
CA LEU A 26 -0.69 -21.67 2.28
C LEU A 26 0.67 -20.96 2.29
N ALA A 27 1.73 -21.64 1.81
CA ALA A 27 3.06 -21.04 1.70
C ALA A 27 3.07 -19.84 0.74
N LEU A 28 2.42 -19.96 -0.42
CA LEU A 28 2.27 -18.85 -1.37
C LEU A 28 1.42 -17.72 -0.77
N ALA A 29 0.30 -18.03 -0.13
CA ALA A 29 -0.57 -17.03 0.49
C ALA A 29 0.16 -16.26 1.60
N GLN A 30 1.04 -16.92 2.35
CA GLN A 30 1.90 -16.29 3.36
C GLN A 30 2.90 -15.32 2.69
N ALA A 31 3.60 -15.77 1.64
CA ALA A 31 4.58 -14.96 0.92
C ALA A 31 3.94 -13.73 0.26
N GLU A 32 2.70 -13.87 -0.21
CA GLU A 32 1.91 -12.83 -0.87
C GLU A 32 1.09 -11.96 0.12
N HIS A 33 1.23 -12.19 1.43
CA HIS A 33 0.55 -11.48 2.52
C HIS A 33 -1.00 -11.53 2.44
N VAL A 34 -1.55 -12.62 1.92
CA VAL A 34 -3.00 -12.83 1.78
C VAL A 34 -3.51 -14.03 2.59
N LEU A 35 -2.67 -14.65 3.42
CA LEU A 35 -2.98 -15.92 4.09
C LEU A 35 -4.30 -15.88 4.88
N PRO A 36 -4.58 -14.92 5.78
CA PRO A 36 -5.85 -14.91 6.52
C PRO A 36 -7.06 -14.76 5.58
N TRP A 37 -6.91 -13.95 4.52
CA TRP A 37 -7.97 -13.76 3.54
C TRP A 37 -8.28 -15.04 2.75
N VAL A 38 -7.25 -15.77 2.32
CA VAL A 38 -7.39 -17.05 1.62
C VAL A 38 -8.10 -18.08 2.50
N VAL A 39 -7.74 -18.16 3.78
CA VAL A 39 -8.40 -19.05 4.74
C VAL A 39 -9.89 -18.70 4.86
N ALA A 40 -10.22 -17.42 5.04
CA ALA A 40 -11.60 -16.97 5.12
C ALA A 40 -12.38 -17.25 3.81
N ARG A 41 -11.74 -17.10 2.64
CA ARG A 41 -12.33 -17.43 1.35
C ARG A 41 -12.58 -18.93 1.21
N ALA A 42 -11.65 -19.79 1.61
CA ALA A 42 -11.83 -21.24 1.60
C ALA A 42 -13.01 -21.67 2.48
N ARG A 43 -13.11 -21.08 3.69
CA ARG A 43 -14.26 -21.32 4.60
C ARG A 43 -15.59 -20.85 3.99
N SER A 44 -15.64 -19.64 3.43
CA SER A 44 -16.86 -19.11 2.86
C SER A 44 -17.36 -19.87 1.61
N GLN A 45 -16.43 -20.51 0.89
CA GLN A 45 -16.71 -21.35 -0.27
C GLN A 45 -16.97 -22.82 0.11
N GLN A 46 -16.87 -23.18 1.39
CA GLN A 46 -17.06 -24.54 1.90
C GLN A 46 -16.16 -25.58 1.20
N VAL A 47 -14.92 -25.18 0.87
CA VAL A 47 -13.93 -26.08 0.23
C VAL A 47 -13.75 -27.31 1.11
N PRO A 48 -13.84 -28.55 0.56
CA PRO A 48 -13.61 -29.77 1.30
C PRO A 48 -12.19 -29.81 1.89
N LEU A 49 -12.07 -30.10 3.17
CA LEU A 49 -10.79 -30.10 3.91
C LEU A 49 -10.57 -31.44 4.59
N SER A 50 -9.35 -31.97 4.56
CA SER A 50 -8.93 -33.05 5.44
C SER A 50 -8.89 -32.55 6.90
N PRO A 51 -8.97 -33.45 7.90
CA PRO A 51 -8.81 -33.07 9.31
C PRO A 51 -7.49 -32.36 9.61
N ALA A 52 -6.40 -32.70 8.92
CA ALA A 52 -5.09 -32.09 9.09
C ALA A 52 -5.10 -30.63 8.59
N ILE A 53 -5.62 -30.40 7.38
CA ILE A 53 -5.76 -29.05 6.82
C ILE A 53 -6.74 -28.22 7.64
N ALA A 54 -7.89 -28.77 8.04
CA ALA A 54 -8.85 -28.07 8.89
C ALA A 54 -8.20 -27.58 10.21
N SER A 55 -7.40 -28.43 10.86
CA SER A 55 -6.63 -28.04 12.07
C SER A 55 -5.64 -26.92 11.76
N ARG A 56 -4.91 -27.02 10.65
CA ARG A 56 -3.93 -26.01 10.23
C ARG A 56 -4.59 -24.65 9.95
N LEU A 57 -5.75 -24.63 9.28
CA LEU A 57 -6.50 -23.40 9.05
C LEU A 57 -6.98 -22.76 10.37
N ASN A 58 -7.44 -23.57 11.34
CA ASN A 58 -7.84 -23.07 12.67
C ASN A 58 -6.66 -22.41 13.42
N GLU A 59 -5.44 -22.96 13.30
CA GLU A 59 -4.24 -22.34 13.86
C GLU A 59 -3.95 -20.97 13.22
N ILE A 60 -4.02 -20.89 11.90
CA ILE A 60 -3.81 -19.65 11.15
C ILE A 60 -4.85 -18.59 11.54
N GLU A 61 -6.12 -18.97 11.65
CA GLU A 61 -7.21 -18.06 12.07
C GLU A 61 -6.95 -17.52 13.49
N ARG A 62 -6.50 -18.37 14.40
CA ARG A 62 -6.17 -17.95 15.77
C ARG A 62 -4.97 -17.01 15.83
N GLU A 63 -3.90 -17.30 15.09
CA GLU A 63 -2.71 -16.44 15.00
C GLU A 63 -3.06 -15.07 14.38
N ALA A 64 -3.87 -15.07 13.33
CA ALA A 64 -4.36 -13.86 12.69
C ALA A 64 -5.21 -13.01 13.65
N ALA A 65 -6.07 -13.65 14.45
CA ALA A 65 -6.89 -12.96 15.46
C ALA A 65 -6.03 -12.33 16.56
N ILE A 66 -5.02 -13.03 17.06
CA ILE A 66 -4.08 -12.51 18.08
C ILE A 66 -3.31 -11.30 17.52
N THR A 67 -2.79 -11.43 16.29
CA THR A 67 -2.06 -10.34 15.62
C THR A 67 -2.96 -9.13 15.38
N ALA A 68 -4.18 -9.35 14.92
CA ALA A 68 -5.16 -8.28 14.70
C ALA A 68 -5.54 -7.57 15.99
N PHE A 69 -5.73 -8.31 17.08
CA PHE A 69 -5.99 -7.72 18.40
C PHE A 69 -4.83 -6.82 18.85
N TYR A 70 -3.59 -7.29 18.70
CA TYR A 70 -2.40 -6.49 19.01
C TYR A 70 -2.39 -5.17 18.23
N TRP A 71 -2.49 -5.21 16.91
CA TRP A 71 -2.45 -4.01 16.07
C TRP A 71 -3.65 -3.09 16.29
N SER A 72 -4.82 -3.64 16.60
CA SER A 72 -6.01 -2.86 16.95
C SER A 72 -5.81 -2.10 18.27
N ALA A 73 -5.25 -2.75 19.29
CA ALA A 73 -4.95 -2.11 20.57
C ALA A 73 -3.88 -1.01 20.41
N GLU A 74 -2.85 -1.26 19.61
CA GLU A 74 -1.81 -0.27 19.29
C GLU A 74 -2.40 0.95 18.58
N LEU A 75 -3.22 0.74 17.55
CA LEU A 75 -3.90 1.83 16.83
C LEU A 75 -4.78 2.66 17.78
N GLN A 76 -5.62 2.00 18.60
CA GLN A 76 -6.45 2.71 19.58
C GLN A 76 -5.61 3.52 20.56
N GLY A 77 -4.46 2.98 21.02
CA GLY A 77 -3.54 3.67 21.92
C GLY A 77 -2.99 4.96 21.30
N VAL A 78 -2.58 4.89 20.04
CA VAL A 78 -2.08 6.06 19.30
C VAL A 78 -3.19 7.06 19.01
N LEU A 79 -4.38 6.63 18.59
CA LEU A 79 -5.53 7.51 18.35
C LEU A 79 -5.96 8.26 19.62
N ARG A 80 -6.01 7.58 20.77
CA ARG A 80 -6.28 8.22 22.08
C ARG A 80 -5.23 9.27 22.44
N ALA A 81 -3.95 9.00 22.16
CA ALA A 81 -2.90 9.98 22.43
C ALA A 81 -3.05 11.23 21.54
N PHE A 82 -3.40 11.03 20.28
CA PHE A 82 -3.64 12.12 19.34
C PHE A 82 -4.90 12.92 19.69
N GLU A 83 -5.97 12.26 20.07
CA GLU A 83 -7.20 12.94 20.54
C GLU A 83 -6.93 13.85 21.74
N ARG A 84 -6.19 13.36 22.76
CA ARG A 84 -5.76 14.17 23.92
C ARG A 84 -4.90 15.37 23.53
N ALA A 85 -4.13 15.26 22.46
CA ALA A 85 -3.34 16.35 21.89
C ALA A 85 -4.15 17.26 20.97
N GLY A 86 -5.47 17.01 20.77
CA GLY A 86 -6.32 17.76 19.86
C GLY A 86 -5.92 17.59 18.39
N LEU A 87 -5.34 16.44 18.03
CA LEU A 87 -4.90 16.13 16.69
C LEU A 87 -5.94 15.29 15.94
N LYS A 88 -6.05 15.54 14.63
CA LYS A 88 -6.92 14.77 13.73
C LYS A 88 -6.05 13.96 12.77
N ALA A 89 -5.86 12.67 13.08
CA ALA A 89 -5.13 11.76 12.24
C ALA A 89 -6.06 10.91 11.37
N VAL A 90 -5.54 10.51 10.21
CA VAL A 90 -6.18 9.56 9.28
C VAL A 90 -5.31 8.31 9.25
N PRO A 91 -5.75 7.17 9.82
CA PRO A 91 -5.11 5.88 9.54
C PRO A 91 -5.23 5.57 8.04
N LEU A 92 -4.10 5.40 7.37
CA LEU A 92 -4.05 5.19 5.92
C LEU A 92 -4.25 3.71 5.54
N LYS A 93 -3.76 2.82 6.39
CA LYS A 93 -3.82 1.36 6.25
C LYS A 93 -4.08 0.70 7.62
N GLY A 94 -3.61 -0.53 7.79
CA GLY A 94 -3.68 -1.22 9.07
C GLY A 94 -5.09 -1.70 9.44
N PRO A 95 -5.42 -1.78 10.75
CA PRO A 95 -6.67 -2.36 11.23
C PRO A 95 -7.93 -1.65 10.74
N LEU A 96 -7.93 -0.32 10.62
CA LEU A 96 -9.11 0.42 10.13
C LEU A 96 -9.43 0.06 8.67
N LEU A 97 -8.43 0.00 7.79
CA LEU A 97 -8.62 -0.43 6.41
C LEU A 97 -9.08 -1.90 6.34
N ALA A 98 -8.51 -2.76 7.17
CA ALA A 98 -8.90 -4.17 7.24
C ALA A 98 -10.37 -4.33 7.62
N GLU A 99 -10.86 -3.63 8.64
CA GLU A 99 -12.26 -3.66 9.06
C GLU A 99 -13.19 -3.18 7.92
N ARG A 100 -12.82 -2.07 7.27
CA ARG A 100 -13.62 -1.47 6.21
C ARG A 100 -13.65 -2.29 4.93
N LEU A 101 -12.52 -2.76 4.46
CA LEU A 101 -12.44 -3.47 3.17
C LEU A 101 -12.67 -4.98 3.29
N TYR A 102 -12.19 -5.61 4.35
CA TYR A 102 -12.30 -7.07 4.51
C TYR A 102 -13.45 -7.48 5.44
N GLY A 103 -13.97 -6.56 6.24
CA GLY A 103 -15.05 -6.81 7.19
C GLY A 103 -14.58 -7.24 8.57
N ALA A 104 -13.29 -7.56 8.75
CA ALA A 104 -12.69 -7.85 10.04
C ALA A 104 -11.17 -7.54 10.03
N THR A 105 -10.64 -7.08 11.16
CA THR A 105 -9.23 -6.72 11.29
C THR A 105 -8.27 -7.90 11.10
N ALA A 106 -8.71 -9.12 11.41
CA ALA A 106 -7.92 -10.35 11.28
C ALA A 106 -7.71 -10.83 9.83
N LEU A 107 -8.46 -10.30 8.86
CA LEU A 107 -8.44 -10.77 7.48
C LEU A 107 -7.37 -10.11 6.62
N ARG A 108 -6.74 -9.03 7.11
CA ARG A 108 -5.66 -8.33 6.44
C ARG A 108 -4.45 -8.21 7.36
N VAL A 109 -3.30 -8.69 6.91
CA VAL A 109 -2.05 -8.59 7.69
C VAL A 109 -1.61 -7.13 7.82
N SER A 110 -1.22 -6.73 9.03
CA SER A 110 -0.62 -5.43 9.33
C SER A 110 0.75 -5.64 9.97
N TYR A 111 1.73 -4.82 9.59
CA TYR A 111 3.09 -4.86 10.11
C TYR A 111 3.52 -3.53 10.74
N ASP A 112 2.76 -2.49 10.48
CA ASP A 112 2.96 -1.11 10.91
C ASP A 112 1.63 -0.38 10.99
N LEU A 113 1.67 0.83 11.56
CA LEU A 113 0.56 1.76 11.59
C LEU A 113 0.92 3.00 10.78
N ASP A 114 0.30 3.19 9.64
CA ASP A 114 0.46 4.40 8.82
C ASP A 114 -0.59 5.44 9.21
N LEU A 115 -0.15 6.59 9.66
CA LEU A 115 -1.02 7.69 10.10
C LEU A 115 -0.67 8.98 9.37
N LEU A 116 -1.66 9.60 8.73
CA LEU A 116 -1.51 10.88 8.06
C LEU A 116 -2.00 12.00 8.96
N VAL A 117 -1.17 13.03 9.12
CA VAL A 117 -1.50 14.28 9.82
C VAL A 117 -1.14 15.48 8.94
N ALA A 118 -1.66 16.65 9.28
CA ALA A 118 -1.22 17.88 8.61
C ALA A 118 0.27 18.14 8.89
N LYS A 119 0.98 18.69 7.93
CA LYS A 119 2.42 18.99 8.07
C LYS A 119 2.71 19.87 9.29
N ALA A 120 1.81 20.83 9.58
CA ALA A 120 1.92 21.70 10.74
C ALA A 120 1.78 20.97 12.08
N ASP A 121 1.15 19.79 12.08
CA ASP A 121 0.89 18.99 13.28
C ASP A 121 1.98 17.93 13.55
N MET A 122 2.96 17.74 12.65
CA MET A 122 3.98 16.71 12.78
C MET A 122 4.74 16.76 14.12
N ALA A 123 5.14 17.95 14.58
CA ALA A 123 5.85 18.09 15.85
C ALA A 123 4.97 17.68 17.04
N ARG A 124 3.72 18.15 17.08
CA ARG A 124 2.75 17.81 18.13
C ARG A 124 2.40 16.32 18.14
N ALA A 125 2.25 15.73 16.95
CA ALA A 125 2.01 14.29 16.82
C ALA A 125 3.23 13.47 17.32
N GLY A 126 4.44 13.92 16.99
CA GLY A 126 5.67 13.34 17.53
C GLY A 126 5.75 13.41 19.05
N ASP A 127 5.39 14.54 19.66
CA ASP A 127 5.39 14.68 21.12
C ASP A 127 4.30 13.80 21.77
N ALA A 128 3.13 13.65 21.15
CA ALA A 128 2.10 12.71 21.60
C ALA A 128 2.57 11.25 21.55
N LEU A 129 3.31 10.86 20.51
CA LEU A 129 3.90 9.52 20.40
C LEU A 129 4.99 9.30 21.46
N LYS A 130 5.86 10.29 21.72
CA LYS A 130 6.86 10.23 22.81
C LYS A 130 6.19 10.03 24.18
N ALA A 131 5.10 10.75 24.44
CA ALA A 131 4.36 10.67 25.71
C ALA A 131 3.83 9.26 26.01
N ILE A 132 3.60 8.44 24.97
CA ILE A 132 3.20 7.03 25.12
C ILE A 132 4.34 6.04 24.85
N GLY A 133 5.59 6.52 24.89
CA GLY A 133 6.81 5.69 24.92
C GLY A 133 7.40 5.34 23.57
N PHE A 134 7.00 5.98 22.47
CA PHE A 134 7.67 5.83 21.19
C PHE A 134 8.95 6.69 21.10
N THR A 135 9.92 6.19 20.36
CA THR A 135 11.15 6.91 20.00
C THR A 135 11.18 7.15 18.49
N SER A 136 11.63 8.34 18.08
CA SER A 136 11.70 8.69 16.66
C SER A 136 12.90 8.04 15.98
N GLY A 137 12.67 7.56 14.76
CA GLY A 137 13.72 7.27 13.79
C GLY A 137 14.20 8.52 13.04
N VAL A 138 14.97 8.30 11.97
CA VAL A 138 15.41 9.38 11.08
C VAL A 138 14.24 9.83 10.21
N PRO A 139 13.90 11.14 10.17
CA PRO A 139 12.85 11.65 9.30
C PRO A 139 13.19 11.46 7.82
N ASP A 140 12.22 11.04 7.01
CA ASP A 140 12.28 11.10 5.55
C ASP A 140 11.55 12.37 5.03
N ASP A 141 11.56 12.60 3.73
CA ASP A 141 10.99 13.79 3.08
C ASP A 141 9.47 13.94 3.29
N TYR A 142 8.73 12.85 3.56
CA TYR A 142 7.28 12.85 3.67
C TYR A 142 6.73 12.10 4.89
N HIS A 143 7.58 11.38 5.66
CA HIS A 143 7.18 10.68 6.89
C HIS A 143 8.30 10.58 7.90
N CYS A 144 7.97 10.17 9.13
CA CYS A 144 8.91 9.81 10.18
C CYS A 144 8.45 8.50 10.82
N GLN A 145 9.37 7.55 10.97
CA GLN A 145 9.12 6.31 11.68
C GLN A 145 9.29 6.48 13.19
N TRP A 146 8.43 5.83 13.94
CA TRP A 146 8.42 5.81 15.39
C TRP A 146 8.36 4.39 15.90
N TYR A 147 9.13 4.05 16.92
CA TYR A 147 9.32 2.68 17.38
C TYR A 147 9.02 2.53 18.86
N ARG A 148 8.30 1.45 19.22
CA ARG A 148 8.04 1.05 20.61
C ARG A 148 7.84 -0.47 20.70
N LYS A 149 8.75 -1.21 21.38
CA LYS A 149 8.57 -2.65 21.70
C LYS A 149 8.02 -3.52 20.56
N GLY A 150 8.57 -3.39 19.35
CA GLY A 150 8.13 -4.14 18.18
C GLY A 150 6.98 -3.52 17.37
N THR A 151 6.40 -2.40 17.86
CA THR A 151 5.44 -1.60 17.10
C THR A 151 6.17 -0.53 16.32
N THR A 152 5.87 -0.41 15.03
CA THR A 152 6.28 0.70 14.18
C THR A 152 5.06 1.55 13.83
N VAL A 153 5.20 2.87 14.01
CA VAL A 153 4.25 3.88 13.50
C VAL A 153 4.95 4.71 12.45
N GLU A 154 4.42 4.74 11.25
CA GLU A 154 4.83 5.67 10.20
C GLU A 154 3.93 6.90 10.23
N LEU A 155 4.49 8.00 10.72
CA LEU A 155 3.77 9.26 10.78
C LEU A 155 4.03 10.05 9.51
N HIS A 156 3.03 10.14 8.66
CA HIS A 156 3.08 10.77 7.35
C HIS A 156 2.54 12.21 7.39
N HIS A 157 3.17 13.10 6.65
CA HIS A 157 2.62 14.40 6.27
C HIS A 157 2.42 14.54 4.76
N ASP A 158 2.87 13.55 4.00
CA ASP A 158 2.56 13.34 2.59
C ASP A 158 2.48 11.84 2.32
N VAL A 159 1.78 11.42 1.28
CA VAL A 159 1.58 9.99 0.97
C VAL A 159 2.63 9.43 0.02
N GLU A 160 3.30 10.31 -0.73
CA GLU A 160 4.39 9.99 -1.66
C GLU A 160 5.20 11.26 -1.92
N ASN A 161 6.35 11.10 -2.56
CA ASN A 161 7.14 12.24 -3.00
C ASN A 161 6.29 13.15 -3.92
N PRO A 162 6.00 14.41 -3.53
CA PRO A 162 5.12 15.30 -4.29
C PRO A 162 5.67 15.68 -5.67
N LEU A 163 6.97 15.41 -5.92
CA LEU A 163 7.56 15.56 -7.25
C LEU A 163 7.21 14.40 -8.19
N ALA A 164 6.87 13.21 -7.64
CA ALA A 164 6.45 12.06 -8.43
C ALA A 164 4.97 12.17 -8.80
N PHE A 165 4.12 12.46 -7.82
CA PHE A 165 2.68 12.51 -7.98
C PHE A 165 2.11 13.73 -7.25
N ASN A 166 1.21 14.46 -7.90
CA ASN A 166 0.57 15.65 -7.31
C ASN A 166 -0.66 15.25 -6.48
N PHE A 167 -0.46 14.40 -5.48
CA PHE A 167 -1.49 14.13 -4.48
C PHE A 167 -1.50 15.26 -3.46
N ARG A 168 -2.61 16.00 -3.39
CA ARG A 168 -2.73 17.17 -2.50
C ARG A 168 -3.24 16.75 -1.13
N VAL A 169 -2.33 16.41 -0.21
CA VAL A 169 -2.64 15.94 1.15
C VAL A 169 -3.53 16.91 1.91
N GLU A 170 -3.28 18.21 1.88
CA GLU A 170 -4.14 19.18 2.59
C GLU A 170 -5.59 19.16 2.07
N GLY A 171 -5.77 18.92 0.77
CA GLY A 171 -7.09 18.72 0.18
C GLY A 171 -7.77 17.46 0.70
N ALA A 172 -7.06 16.34 0.70
CA ALA A 172 -7.55 15.07 1.22
C ALA A 172 -7.88 15.14 2.70
N LEU A 173 -7.05 15.78 3.52
CA LEU A 173 -7.31 16.00 4.96
C LEU A 173 -8.55 16.86 5.20
N ARG A 174 -8.80 17.90 4.38
CA ARG A 174 -10.04 18.69 4.50
C ARG A 174 -11.28 17.88 4.19
N ARG A 175 -11.22 16.99 3.20
CA ARG A 175 -12.33 16.13 2.77
C ARG A 175 -12.48 14.87 3.62
N ALA A 176 -11.48 14.53 4.43
CA ALA A 176 -11.54 13.33 5.24
C ALA A 176 -12.76 13.33 6.17
N LEU A 177 -13.45 12.22 6.21
CA LEU A 177 -14.71 12.02 6.94
C LEU A 177 -14.44 11.64 8.39
N SER A 178 -15.38 11.92 9.28
CA SER A 178 -15.36 11.37 10.62
C SER A 178 -15.59 9.86 10.55
N ALA A 179 -14.82 9.13 11.34
CA ALA A 179 -14.90 7.68 11.45
C ALA A 179 -14.73 7.27 12.93
N ASP A 180 -15.09 6.05 13.22
CA ASP A 180 -14.86 5.41 14.49
C ASP A 180 -14.12 4.09 14.26
N PHE A 181 -13.11 3.81 15.06
CA PHE A 181 -12.42 2.54 15.09
C PHE A 181 -12.61 1.91 16.47
N GLN A 182 -13.56 0.97 16.57
CA GLN A 182 -13.83 0.20 17.78
C GLN A 182 -14.05 1.10 19.04
N GLY A 183 -14.87 2.13 18.89
CA GLY A 183 -15.19 3.11 19.94
C GLY A 183 -14.16 4.25 20.08
N GLN A 184 -13.14 4.31 19.24
CA GLN A 184 -12.15 5.38 19.24
C GLN A 184 -12.36 6.30 18.03
N PRO A 185 -12.69 7.60 18.24
CA PRO A 185 -12.86 8.55 17.16
C PRO A 185 -11.59 8.70 16.30
N CYS A 186 -11.74 8.69 15.01
CA CYS A 186 -10.67 8.94 14.05
C CYS A 186 -11.21 9.62 12.79
N ARG A 187 -10.40 9.71 11.75
CA ARG A 187 -10.82 10.16 10.42
C ARG A 187 -10.49 9.10 9.39
N GLN A 188 -11.16 9.15 8.26
CA GLN A 188 -10.88 8.31 7.08
C GLN A 188 -10.86 9.17 5.83
N LEU A 189 -10.08 8.77 4.83
CA LEU A 189 -10.09 9.45 3.54
C LEU A 189 -11.46 9.32 2.88
N ALA A 190 -11.84 10.31 2.07
CA ALA A 190 -12.98 10.18 1.16
C ALA A 190 -12.66 9.11 0.10
N ALA A 191 -13.68 8.47 -0.46
CA ALA A 191 -13.56 7.27 -1.30
C ALA A 191 -12.55 7.39 -2.44
N ASP A 192 -12.59 8.47 -3.21
CA ASP A 192 -11.65 8.69 -4.33
C ASP A 192 -10.23 9.06 -3.87
N ASP A 193 -10.07 9.77 -2.73
CA ASP A 193 -8.75 10.01 -2.13
C ASP A 193 -8.14 8.69 -1.61
N GLU A 194 -8.96 7.81 -1.04
CA GLU A 194 -8.50 6.50 -0.55
C GLU A 194 -8.14 5.56 -1.70
N LEU A 195 -8.98 5.47 -2.74
CA LEU A 195 -8.65 4.72 -3.96
C LEU A 195 -7.34 5.19 -4.57
N LEU A 196 -7.17 6.50 -4.67
CA LEU A 196 -5.94 7.09 -5.21
C LEU A 196 -4.74 6.77 -4.34
N TYR A 197 -4.86 6.87 -3.02
CA TYR A 197 -3.80 6.51 -2.08
C TYR A 197 -3.40 5.03 -2.22
N LEU A 198 -4.38 4.11 -2.28
CA LEU A 198 -4.10 2.68 -2.45
C LEU A 198 -3.43 2.38 -3.79
N CYS A 199 -3.83 3.06 -4.87
CA CYS A 199 -3.16 2.96 -6.16
C CYS A 199 -1.72 3.48 -6.10
N LEU A 200 -1.47 4.63 -5.46
CA LEU A 200 -0.13 5.17 -5.24
C LEU A 200 0.74 4.20 -4.45
N HIS A 201 0.20 3.64 -3.38
CA HIS A 201 0.89 2.65 -2.55
C HIS A 201 1.25 1.39 -3.36
N ALA A 202 0.32 0.84 -4.13
CA ALA A 202 0.57 -0.31 -4.98
C ALA A 202 1.60 -0.02 -6.09
N VAL A 203 1.53 1.16 -6.70
CA VAL A 203 2.51 1.65 -7.69
C VAL A 203 3.91 1.78 -7.10
N ARG A 204 4.04 2.36 -5.89
CA ARG A 204 5.32 2.48 -5.17
C ARG A 204 5.97 1.11 -4.96
N HIS A 205 5.15 0.10 -4.67
CA HIS A 205 5.57 -1.30 -4.51
C HIS A 205 5.52 -2.10 -5.82
N ARG A 206 5.24 -1.45 -6.97
CA ARG A 206 5.18 -2.08 -8.29
C ARG A 206 4.27 -3.32 -8.33
N PHE A 207 3.21 -3.32 -7.53
CA PHE A 207 2.29 -4.46 -7.42
C PHE A 207 3.00 -5.79 -7.13
N GLU A 208 4.02 -5.77 -6.27
CA GLU A 208 4.90 -6.93 -6.00
C GLU A 208 4.24 -8.06 -5.21
N ARG A 209 3.03 -7.84 -4.68
CA ARG A 209 2.29 -8.81 -3.85
C ARG A 209 0.80 -8.80 -4.15
N LEU A 210 0.18 -9.98 -4.02
CA LEU A 210 -1.27 -10.13 -4.17
C LEU A 210 -2.06 -9.29 -3.16
N SER A 211 -1.56 -9.07 -1.94
CA SER A 211 -2.24 -8.24 -0.94
C SER A 211 -2.55 -6.83 -1.44
N LEU A 212 -1.64 -6.22 -2.23
CA LEU A 212 -1.86 -4.91 -2.82
C LEU A 212 -3.01 -4.92 -3.85
N ILE A 213 -3.15 -6.02 -4.58
CA ILE A 213 -4.18 -6.19 -5.60
C ILE A 213 -5.53 -6.53 -4.97
N VAL A 214 -5.54 -7.33 -3.89
CA VAL A 214 -6.73 -7.62 -3.10
C VAL A 214 -7.26 -6.33 -2.44
N ASP A 215 -6.37 -5.51 -1.84
CA ASP A 215 -6.75 -4.19 -1.29
C ASP A 215 -7.45 -3.34 -2.37
N LEU A 216 -6.89 -3.25 -3.57
CA LEU A 216 -7.48 -2.48 -4.69
C LEU A 216 -8.81 -3.07 -5.16
N GLN A 217 -8.89 -4.40 -5.35
CA GLN A 217 -10.10 -5.06 -5.79
C GLN A 217 -11.26 -4.80 -4.81
N LEU A 218 -11.02 -4.98 -3.50
CA LEU A 218 -12.00 -4.71 -2.46
C LEU A 218 -12.36 -3.23 -2.35
N ALA A 219 -11.36 -2.34 -2.49
CA ALA A 219 -11.58 -0.90 -2.47
C ALA A 219 -12.45 -0.45 -3.65
N PHE A 220 -12.15 -0.90 -4.87
CA PHE A 220 -12.98 -0.59 -6.04
C PHE A 220 -14.40 -1.12 -5.90
N GLN A 221 -14.61 -2.30 -5.32
CA GLN A 221 -15.96 -2.82 -5.08
C GLN A 221 -16.72 -2.02 -4.04
N LYS A 222 -16.11 -1.74 -2.88
CA LYS A 222 -16.81 -1.19 -1.72
C LYS A 222 -16.92 0.33 -1.73
N LEU A 223 -15.86 1.03 -2.16
CA LEU A 223 -15.82 2.48 -2.08
C LEU A 223 -16.55 3.16 -3.24
N THR A 224 -16.77 2.44 -4.36
CA THR A 224 -17.55 2.96 -5.48
C THR A 224 -19.01 2.53 -5.44
N GLY A 225 -19.41 1.70 -4.47
CA GLY A 225 -20.76 1.14 -4.41
C GLY A 225 -21.07 0.10 -5.50
N GLY A 226 -20.06 -0.30 -6.29
CA GLY A 226 -20.25 -1.20 -7.45
C GLY A 226 -20.98 -0.55 -8.62
N GLU A 227 -21.18 0.78 -8.59
CA GLU A 227 -21.88 1.52 -9.63
C GLU A 227 -21.02 1.71 -10.88
N ASP A 228 -21.62 1.48 -12.05
CA ASP A 228 -21.04 1.85 -13.33
C ASP A 228 -20.85 3.38 -13.40
N GLY A 229 -19.64 3.82 -13.75
CA GLY A 229 -19.35 5.24 -13.95
C GLY A 229 -19.00 6.02 -12.68
N PHE A 230 -18.17 5.45 -11.78
CA PHE A 230 -17.68 6.17 -10.62
C PHE A 230 -17.03 7.51 -11.00
N GLN A 231 -17.61 8.61 -10.48
CA GLN A 231 -17.21 9.97 -10.81
C GLN A 231 -15.97 10.38 -10.00
N LEU A 232 -14.88 10.68 -10.72
CA LEU A 232 -13.68 11.25 -10.11
C LEU A 232 -13.86 12.77 -9.95
N ARG A 233 -13.51 13.27 -8.78
CA ARG A 233 -13.46 14.72 -8.58
C ARG A 233 -12.38 15.36 -9.47
N PRO A 234 -12.56 16.62 -9.93
CA PRO A 234 -11.60 17.31 -10.79
C PRO A 234 -10.17 17.33 -10.22
N GLU A 235 -10.03 17.42 -8.90
CA GLU A 235 -8.75 17.46 -8.19
C GLU A 235 -7.95 16.16 -8.35
N VAL A 236 -8.63 15.02 -8.49
CA VAL A 236 -7.99 13.70 -8.68
C VAL A 236 -7.97 13.26 -10.15
N ALA A 237 -8.74 13.91 -11.03
CA ALA A 237 -8.80 13.56 -12.45
C ALA A 237 -7.41 13.61 -13.14
N GLY A 238 -6.52 14.49 -12.69
CA GLY A 238 -5.14 14.54 -13.16
C GLY A 238 -4.31 13.29 -12.86
N LEU A 239 -4.77 12.43 -11.97
CA LEU A 239 -4.15 11.16 -11.57
C LEU A 239 -4.96 9.94 -12.05
N ALA A 240 -5.91 10.14 -12.96
CA ALA A 240 -6.77 9.08 -13.51
C ALA A 240 -5.99 7.88 -14.08
N SER A 241 -4.77 8.10 -14.58
CA SER A 241 -3.90 7.01 -15.06
C SER A 241 -3.50 6.02 -13.95
N LEU A 242 -3.32 6.50 -12.71
CA LEU A 242 -3.02 5.63 -11.57
C LEU A 242 -4.24 4.77 -11.22
N LEU A 243 -5.41 5.38 -11.17
CA LEU A 243 -6.66 4.67 -10.93
C LEU A 243 -6.98 3.69 -12.05
N THR A 244 -6.72 4.06 -13.32
CA THR A 244 -6.90 3.16 -14.47
C THR A 244 -5.98 1.95 -14.37
N LEU A 245 -4.71 2.14 -14.00
CA LEU A 245 -3.78 1.01 -13.79
C LEU A 245 -4.20 0.16 -12.60
N GLY A 246 -4.57 0.80 -11.47
CA GLY A 246 -5.06 0.09 -10.29
C GLY A 246 -6.28 -0.77 -10.59
N LEU A 247 -7.25 -0.23 -11.35
CA LEU A 247 -8.44 -0.96 -11.78
C LEU A 247 -8.07 -2.10 -12.75
N ALA A 248 -7.14 -1.88 -13.69
CA ALA A 248 -6.65 -2.91 -14.58
C ALA A 248 -6.01 -4.08 -13.80
N MET A 249 -5.23 -3.80 -12.77
CA MET A 249 -4.64 -4.82 -11.89
C MET A 249 -5.71 -5.55 -11.07
N ALA A 250 -6.69 -4.83 -10.51
CA ALA A 250 -7.81 -5.43 -9.79
C ALA A 250 -8.62 -6.40 -10.68
N ARG A 251 -8.82 -6.05 -11.96
CA ARG A 251 -9.50 -6.92 -12.94
C ARG A 251 -8.71 -8.17 -13.31
N ARG A 252 -7.37 -8.18 -13.21
CA ARG A 252 -6.59 -9.41 -13.38
C ARG A 252 -6.90 -10.42 -12.27
N LEU A 253 -7.17 -9.93 -11.07
CA LEU A 253 -7.63 -10.79 -9.98
C LEU A 253 -9.11 -11.14 -10.12
N GLN A 254 -9.98 -10.15 -10.39
CA GLN A 254 -11.44 -10.29 -10.49
C GLN A 254 -11.92 -9.80 -11.87
N PRO A 255 -11.97 -10.67 -12.91
CA PRO A 255 -12.26 -10.24 -14.28
C PRO A 255 -13.67 -9.65 -14.49
N ASP A 256 -14.64 -10.05 -13.67
CA ASP A 256 -16.02 -9.59 -13.69
C ASP A 256 -16.26 -8.29 -12.90
N LEU A 257 -15.19 -7.62 -12.44
CA LEU A 257 -15.30 -6.31 -11.80
C LEU A 257 -15.81 -5.27 -12.81
N ALA A 258 -17.11 -5.08 -12.84
CA ALA A 258 -17.82 -4.15 -13.73
C ALA A 258 -17.82 -2.74 -13.14
N LEU A 259 -16.76 -1.99 -13.40
CA LEU A 259 -16.60 -0.60 -12.95
C LEU A 259 -15.98 0.23 -14.07
N THR A 260 -16.50 1.42 -14.31
CA THR A 260 -15.89 2.42 -15.20
C THR A 260 -15.55 3.69 -14.42
N LEU A 261 -14.40 4.27 -14.70
CA LEU A 261 -13.97 5.55 -14.11
C LEU A 261 -14.40 6.70 -15.02
N GLN A 262 -14.93 7.78 -14.43
CA GLN A 262 -15.36 8.97 -15.14
C GLN A 262 -14.60 10.21 -14.61
N PRO A 263 -13.95 11.02 -15.46
CA PRO A 263 -13.77 10.81 -16.90
C PRO A 263 -12.82 9.64 -17.20
N PRO A 264 -13.05 8.90 -18.29
CA PRO A 264 -12.14 7.82 -18.68
C PRO A 264 -10.80 8.38 -19.16
N ALA A 265 -9.73 7.59 -19.01
CA ALA A 265 -8.46 7.91 -19.64
C ALA A 265 -8.58 7.83 -21.18
N ALA A 266 -7.77 8.62 -21.89
CA ALA A 266 -7.73 8.55 -23.35
C ALA A 266 -7.48 7.12 -23.86
N PRO A 267 -8.12 6.66 -24.96
CA PRO A 267 -8.06 5.25 -25.40
C PRO A 267 -6.62 4.72 -25.62
N ALA A 268 -5.72 5.53 -26.17
CA ALA A 268 -4.32 5.16 -26.32
C ALA A 268 -3.62 4.96 -24.98
N ARG A 269 -3.98 5.78 -23.98
CA ARG A 269 -3.47 5.69 -22.61
C ARG A 269 -3.99 4.43 -21.92
N THR A 270 -5.28 4.14 -22.07
CA THR A 270 -5.89 2.93 -21.51
C THR A 270 -5.20 1.68 -22.05
N ARG A 271 -5.00 1.56 -23.38
CA ARG A 271 -4.28 0.42 -23.97
C ARG A 271 -2.85 0.27 -23.45
N HIS A 272 -2.13 1.37 -23.27
CA HIS A 272 -0.78 1.35 -22.70
C HIS A 272 -0.79 0.82 -21.26
N LEU A 273 -1.72 1.29 -20.41
CA LEU A 273 -1.84 0.88 -19.02
C LEU A 273 -2.32 -0.57 -18.88
N GLU A 274 -3.17 -1.05 -19.77
CA GLU A 274 -3.56 -2.46 -19.84
C GLU A 274 -2.35 -3.36 -20.16
N GLY A 275 -1.55 -2.99 -21.18
CA GLY A 275 -0.31 -3.73 -21.50
C GLY A 275 0.72 -3.67 -20.36
N LEU A 276 0.78 -2.58 -19.60
CA LEU A 276 1.60 -2.48 -18.40
C LEU A 276 1.07 -3.40 -17.29
N ALA A 277 -0.25 -3.43 -17.08
CA ALA A 277 -0.89 -4.34 -16.13
C ALA A 277 -0.61 -5.81 -16.46
N ASP A 278 -0.63 -6.20 -17.74
CA ASP A 278 -0.27 -7.58 -18.16
C ASP A 278 1.16 -7.93 -17.77
N ARG A 279 2.11 -7.05 -18.02
CA ARG A 279 3.52 -7.29 -17.65
C ARG A 279 3.71 -7.39 -16.12
N LEU A 280 3.05 -6.53 -15.36
CA LEU A 280 3.12 -6.54 -13.89
C LEU A 280 2.47 -7.80 -13.32
N TRP A 281 1.32 -8.19 -13.86
CA TRP A 281 0.62 -9.40 -13.46
C TRP A 281 1.45 -10.65 -13.76
N ASN A 282 1.98 -10.77 -14.97
CA ASN A 282 2.84 -11.90 -15.34
C ASN A 282 4.08 -12.00 -14.45
N ARG A 283 4.72 -10.86 -14.14
CA ARG A 283 5.85 -10.84 -13.20
C ARG A 283 5.44 -11.33 -11.81
N LEU A 284 4.32 -10.87 -11.27
CA LEU A 284 3.82 -11.31 -9.98
C LEU A 284 3.60 -12.83 -9.93
N LEU A 285 3.10 -13.41 -11.03
CA LEU A 285 2.86 -14.85 -11.11
C LEU A 285 4.16 -15.67 -11.24
N THR A 286 5.20 -15.12 -11.86
CA THR A 286 6.47 -15.82 -12.13
C THR A 286 7.53 -15.58 -11.07
N GLU A 287 7.48 -14.42 -10.40
CA GLU A 287 8.48 -13.98 -9.41
C GLU A 287 7.80 -13.46 -8.12
N PRO A 288 7.03 -14.31 -7.41
CA PRO A 288 6.27 -13.86 -6.24
C PRO A 288 7.18 -13.35 -5.11
N GLY A 289 6.78 -12.26 -4.45
CA GLY A 289 7.43 -11.73 -3.25
C GLY A 289 8.81 -11.07 -3.47
N GLN A 290 9.23 -10.81 -4.71
CA GLN A 290 10.50 -10.15 -5.00
C GLN A 290 10.38 -8.62 -4.86
N PRO A 291 11.12 -7.97 -3.92
CA PRO A 291 11.09 -6.52 -3.79
C PRO A 291 11.65 -5.83 -5.04
N PRO A 292 11.09 -4.67 -5.45
CA PRO A 292 11.58 -3.96 -6.62
C PRO A 292 12.98 -3.39 -6.39
N ASP A 293 13.88 -3.56 -7.37
CA ASP A 293 15.08 -2.72 -7.44
C ASP A 293 14.66 -1.25 -7.67
N TRP A 294 15.34 -0.30 -7.00
CA TRP A 294 15.05 1.12 -7.14
C TRP A 294 15.17 1.64 -8.58
N ARG A 295 16.09 1.05 -9.39
CA ARG A 295 16.23 1.39 -10.83
C ARG A 295 14.98 0.97 -11.60
N ALA A 296 14.47 -0.21 -11.31
CA ALA A 296 13.24 -0.69 -11.89
C ALA A 296 12.03 0.14 -11.47
N LEU A 297 12.00 0.67 -10.24
CA LEU A 297 10.95 1.59 -9.78
C LEU A 297 10.96 2.92 -10.57
N HIS A 298 12.15 3.49 -10.82
CA HIS A 298 12.26 4.72 -11.60
C HIS A 298 11.90 4.50 -13.08
N ALA A 299 12.33 3.40 -13.68
CA ALA A 299 11.91 3.03 -15.03
C ALA A 299 10.39 2.87 -15.12
N PHE A 300 9.79 2.25 -14.13
CA PHE A 300 8.34 2.07 -14.02
C PHE A 300 7.57 3.39 -13.89
N TYR A 301 8.06 4.34 -13.10
CA TYR A 301 7.44 5.67 -13.01
C TYR A 301 7.50 6.42 -14.34
N LEU A 302 8.60 6.30 -15.08
CA LEU A 302 8.69 6.85 -16.43
C LEU A 302 7.71 6.17 -17.38
N GLU A 303 7.57 4.85 -17.31
CA GLU A 303 6.65 4.08 -18.13
C GLU A 303 5.18 4.42 -17.83
N LEU A 304 4.84 4.67 -16.56
CA LEU A 304 3.52 5.14 -16.15
C LEU A 304 3.12 6.47 -16.81
N GLU A 305 4.06 7.38 -17.02
CA GLU A 305 3.79 8.70 -17.58
C GLU A 305 3.74 8.72 -19.12
N LEU A 306 4.26 7.70 -19.80
CA LEU A 306 4.49 7.72 -21.24
C LEU A 306 3.71 6.66 -22.04
N PRO A 307 2.87 7.09 -22.99
CA PRO A 307 2.93 6.60 -24.33
C PRO A 307 3.35 7.70 -25.28
N GLY A 308 4.50 7.50 -25.95
CA GLY A 308 4.95 8.33 -27.06
C GLY A 308 5.65 9.64 -26.66
N TRP A 309 6.74 9.90 -27.29
CA TRP A 309 7.70 11.02 -27.27
C TRP A 309 8.15 11.61 -25.93
N PRO A 310 9.45 11.85 -25.78
CA PRO A 310 10.02 12.26 -24.51
C PRO A 310 9.61 13.69 -24.16
N ARG A 311 8.56 13.82 -23.34
CA ARG A 311 8.35 15.08 -22.68
C ARG A 311 9.53 15.30 -21.73
N LEU A 312 10.34 16.29 -21.99
CA LEU A 312 11.46 16.71 -21.13
C LEU A 312 11.02 16.93 -19.67
N GLY A 313 9.78 17.40 -19.47
CA GLY A 313 9.21 17.66 -18.16
C GLY A 313 9.22 16.46 -17.20
N PRO A 314 8.68 15.28 -17.54
CA PRO A 314 8.74 14.08 -16.69
C PRO A 314 10.16 13.63 -16.39
N ARG A 315 11.07 13.68 -17.38
CA ARG A 315 12.48 13.31 -17.20
C ARG A 315 13.22 14.26 -16.28
N LEU A 316 12.97 15.57 -16.41
CA LEU A 316 13.53 16.60 -15.52
C LEU A 316 12.94 16.46 -14.11
N ARG A 317 11.65 16.15 -13.98
CA ARG A 317 11.00 15.85 -12.70
C ARG A 317 11.65 14.63 -12.04
N HIS A 318 11.84 13.55 -12.80
CA HIS A 318 12.51 12.33 -12.34
C HIS A 318 13.96 12.59 -11.93
N LEU A 319 14.69 13.38 -12.71
CA LEU A 319 16.03 13.82 -12.37
C LEU A 319 16.05 14.63 -11.06
N ARG A 320 15.06 15.49 -10.85
CA ARG A 320 14.88 16.21 -9.58
C ARG A 320 14.61 15.28 -8.42
N ILE A 321 13.81 14.23 -8.59
CA ILE A 321 13.57 13.20 -7.56
C ILE A 321 14.88 12.47 -7.25
N LEU A 322 15.61 12.03 -8.28
CA LEU A 322 16.90 11.36 -8.13
C LEU A 322 17.94 12.20 -7.40
N LEU A 323 17.98 13.51 -7.68
CA LEU A 323 18.97 14.43 -7.10
C LEU A 323 18.49 15.07 -5.79
N GLY A 324 17.18 15.22 -5.60
CA GLY A 324 16.60 15.99 -4.50
C GLY A 324 16.30 15.21 -3.23
N ARG A 325 15.96 13.93 -3.34
CA ARG A 325 15.56 13.10 -2.19
C ARG A 325 16.77 12.50 -1.49
N VAL A 326 17.00 12.89 -0.25
CA VAL A 326 18.03 12.29 0.62
C VAL A 326 17.34 11.28 1.53
N ILE A 327 17.87 10.07 1.59
CA ILE A 327 17.38 8.97 2.43
C ILE A 327 18.48 8.50 3.39
N GLU A 328 18.12 7.75 4.42
CA GLU A 328 19.06 7.25 5.42
C GLU A 328 20.34 6.61 4.83
N PRO A 329 20.26 5.72 3.79
CA PRO A 329 21.45 5.21 3.14
C PRO A 329 22.37 6.26 2.51
N ASP A 330 21.84 7.45 2.13
CA ASP A 330 22.64 8.55 1.60
C ASP A 330 23.47 9.17 2.73
N TYR A 331 22.87 9.37 3.91
CA TYR A 331 23.59 9.84 5.10
C TYR A 331 24.67 8.83 5.54
N ALA A 332 24.33 7.55 5.57
CA ALA A 332 25.28 6.49 5.91
C ALA A 332 26.47 6.43 4.92
N PHE A 333 26.23 6.64 3.63
CA PHE A 333 27.29 6.72 2.62
C PHE A 333 28.14 7.98 2.78
N ALA A 334 27.51 9.13 2.97
CA ALA A 334 28.20 10.40 3.15
C ALA A 334 29.04 10.44 4.45
N ALA A 335 28.52 9.85 5.54
CA ALA A 335 29.24 9.73 6.82
C ALA A 335 30.53 8.92 6.68
N LYS A 336 30.55 7.86 5.86
CA LYS A 336 31.78 7.10 5.54
C LYS A 336 32.86 7.94 4.86
N LEU A 337 32.45 9.04 4.22
CA LEU A 337 33.33 9.99 3.54
C LEU A 337 33.56 11.26 4.35
N GLY A 338 33.10 11.32 5.62
CA GLY A 338 33.26 12.47 6.50
C GLY A 338 32.33 13.64 6.25
N PHE A 339 31.20 13.43 5.55
CA PHE A 339 30.24 14.49 5.24
C PHE A 339 28.94 14.30 6.01
N TYR A 340 28.47 15.36 6.70
CA TYR A 340 27.32 15.27 7.61
C TYR A 340 26.22 16.31 7.33
N ARG A 341 26.51 17.33 6.49
CA ARG A 341 25.49 18.35 6.17
C ARG A 341 24.58 17.86 5.03
N THR A 342 23.29 18.11 5.15
CA THR A 342 22.27 17.66 4.18
C THR A 342 22.61 18.01 2.72
N TRP A 343 23.13 19.21 2.45
CA TRP A 343 23.54 19.60 1.10
C TRP A 343 24.74 18.77 0.58
N GLN A 344 25.69 18.41 1.43
CA GLN A 344 26.82 17.54 1.08
C GLN A 344 26.31 16.13 0.74
N VAL A 345 25.39 15.63 1.56
CA VAL A 345 24.74 14.32 1.33
C VAL A 345 24.01 14.32 -0.03
N ARG A 346 23.29 15.39 -0.36
CA ARG A 346 22.66 15.56 -1.67
C ARG A 346 23.65 15.52 -2.82
N MET A 347 24.77 16.19 -2.70
CA MET A 347 25.82 16.21 -3.72
C MET A 347 26.49 14.83 -3.92
N LEU A 348 26.61 14.04 -2.86
CA LEU A 348 27.23 12.71 -2.90
C LEU A 348 26.25 11.60 -3.33
N ARG A 349 24.94 11.87 -3.33
CA ARG A 349 23.93 10.88 -3.68
C ARG A 349 24.12 10.25 -5.07
N PRO A 350 24.41 11.00 -6.16
CA PRO A 350 24.67 10.38 -7.46
C PRO A 350 25.82 9.38 -7.42
N LEU A 351 26.89 9.68 -6.66
CA LEU A 351 28.03 8.76 -6.49
C LEU A 351 27.61 7.49 -5.75
N ARG A 352 26.80 7.59 -4.67
CA ARG A 352 26.25 6.43 -3.99
C ARG A 352 25.38 5.57 -4.89
N LEU A 353 24.52 6.20 -5.69
CA LEU A 353 23.66 5.50 -6.64
C LEU A 353 24.47 4.77 -7.72
N LEU A 354 25.59 5.33 -8.15
CA LEU A 354 26.51 4.71 -9.10
C LEU A 354 27.37 3.60 -8.44
N SER A 355 27.74 3.76 -7.16
CA SER A 355 28.56 2.79 -6.43
C SER A 355 27.83 1.51 -6.02
N ARG A 356 26.51 1.46 -6.09
CA ARG A 356 25.70 0.26 -5.91
C ARG A 356 25.64 -0.57 -7.21
N VAL A 357 26.79 -0.92 -7.76
CA VAL A 357 26.92 -2.09 -8.64
C VAL A 357 26.86 -3.31 -7.71
N PRO A 358 25.98 -4.30 -7.93
CA PRO A 358 26.02 -5.51 -7.13
C PRO A 358 27.39 -6.15 -7.32
N ARG A 359 28.18 -6.24 -6.26
CA ARG A 359 29.23 -7.25 -6.23
C ARG A 359 28.48 -8.57 -6.18
N ARG A 360 28.67 -9.37 -7.24
CA ARG A 360 28.22 -10.75 -7.36
C ARG A 360 28.62 -11.59 -6.16
#